data_7e23638963abd32ec3a4572dc0a4f017
#
_entry.id   7e23638963abd32ec3a4572dc0a4f017
#
_cell.length_a   1.000
_cell.length_b   1.000
_cell.length_c   1.000
_cell.angle_alpha   90.00
_cell.angle_beta   90.00
_cell.angle_gamma   90.00
#
_symmetry.space_group_name_H-M   'P 1'
#
loop_
_entity.id
_entity.type
_entity.pdbx_description
1 polymer ?
#
loop_
_entity_poly.entity_id
_entity_poly.type
_entity_poly.pdbx_seq_one_letter_code
_entity_poly.pdbx_strand_id
1 'polypeptide(L)'
;MNIVNKKWVAILLIAAPLWGYAQKVVELKDPSGKVSVNVTISNEIIYSVSHEGDIMVGASPISMTLADGTVFGKEPRLRKKRIKTINQTIYPPIYKKKSIKDHYNELTLDFKGGYSLIFRAYEDGAAYRFVSNLKKPFLVESEQAVFNLPDNPKIFAATPKGRQVDGKENQYHSSFQNTYQHVSLAEWDKSRLAFLPVLTEGKGGKKLCITEADLLNYPGMFLKVSSDDKGFYGDFAAYPKDVSVEVRGLKGVVKTREPYIAKVEGKTAFPWRVMVITEEDADLLCNDMVYKLAAKHVAEVTKNKP
;
A
#
# COMPACT_ATOMS: atom_id res chain seq x y z
N MET A 1 -38.22 55.00 -46.56
CA MET A 1 -37.98 53.66 -46.99
C MET A 1 -36.62 53.25 -46.44
N ASN A 2 -36.62 52.70 -45.21
CA ASN A 2 -35.39 52.33 -44.49
C ASN A 2 -35.21 50.83 -44.56
N ILE A 3 -34.12 50.40 -45.21
CA ILE A 3 -33.74 48.99 -45.36
C ILE A 3 -32.84 48.69 -44.17
N VAL A 4 -33.31 47.85 -43.23
CA VAL A 4 -32.53 47.36 -42.10
C VAL A 4 -31.79 46.10 -42.53
N ASN A 5 -30.46 46.20 -42.65
CA ASN A 5 -29.56 45.07 -42.90
C ASN A 5 -29.42 44.23 -41.62
N LYS A 6 -30.05 43.03 -41.56
CA LYS A 6 -29.80 42.00 -40.54
C LYS A 6 -28.50 41.28 -40.86
N LYS A 7 -27.45 41.56 -40.07
CA LYS A 7 -26.22 40.75 -40.05
C LYS A 7 -26.46 39.48 -39.22
N TRP A 8 -26.42 38.32 -39.83
CA TRP A 8 -26.40 37.03 -39.16
C TRP A 8 -25.00 36.75 -38.64
N VAL A 9 -24.82 36.66 -37.32
CA VAL A 9 -23.60 36.18 -36.68
C VAL A 9 -23.75 34.72 -36.52
N ALA A 10 -23.00 33.95 -37.32
CA ALA A 10 -22.91 32.49 -37.17
C ALA A 10 -21.94 32.19 -36.01
N ILE A 11 -22.47 31.71 -34.88
CA ILE A 11 -21.66 31.20 -33.77
C ILE A 11 -21.24 29.78 -34.12
N LEU A 12 -19.96 29.62 -34.47
CA LEU A 12 -19.34 28.28 -34.64
C LEU A 12 -19.10 27.69 -33.26
N LEU A 13 -19.97 26.77 -32.81
CA LEU A 13 -19.74 25.93 -31.65
C LEU A 13 -18.65 24.91 -32.02
N ILE A 14 -17.42 25.17 -31.60
CA ILE A 14 -16.32 24.17 -31.65
C ILE A 14 -16.59 23.17 -30.54
N ALA A 15 -17.18 22.04 -30.89
CA ALA A 15 -17.27 20.88 -29.99
C ALA A 15 -15.84 20.31 -29.85
N ALA A 16 -15.15 20.67 -28.79
CA ALA A 16 -13.91 20.00 -28.41
C ALA A 16 -14.25 18.53 -28.05
N PRO A 17 -13.57 17.53 -28.65
CA PRO A 17 -13.79 16.15 -28.25
C PRO A 17 -13.33 15.98 -26.79
N LEU A 18 -14.27 15.72 -25.91
CA LEU A 18 -13.99 15.23 -24.57
C LEU A 18 -13.40 13.83 -24.73
N TRP A 19 -12.09 13.75 -24.77
CA TRP A 19 -11.36 12.47 -24.68
C TRP A 19 -11.49 11.96 -23.27
N GLY A 20 -12.63 11.37 -22.93
CA GLY A 20 -12.82 10.63 -21.71
C GLY A 20 -11.91 9.40 -21.77
N TYR A 21 -10.96 9.29 -20.83
CA TYR A 21 -10.25 8.03 -20.61
C TYR A 21 -11.28 6.97 -20.25
N ALA A 22 -11.40 5.93 -21.09
CA ALA A 22 -12.29 4.81 -20.81
C ALA A 22 -11.81 4.15 -19.50
N GLN A 23 -12.62 4.24 -18.47
CA GLN A 23 -12.39 3.58 -17.18
C GLN A 23 -12.42 2.07 -17.39
N LYS A 24 -11.39 1.36 -16.92
CA LYS A 24 -11.32 -0.09 -16.96
C LYS A 24 -11.30 -0.63 -15.54
N VAL A 25 -12.28 -1.49 -15.22
CA VAL A 25 -12.33 -2.19 -13.93
C VAL A 25 -11.88 -3.62 -14.12
N VAL A 26 -11.05 -4.12 -13.22
CA VAL A 26 -10.56 -5.50 -13.16
C VAL A 26 -10.86 -6.05 -11.79
N GLU A 27 -11.65 -7.12 -11.72
CA GLU A 27 -11.93 -7.85 -10.48
C GLU A 27 -10.96 -9.02 -10.34
N LEU A 28 -10.50 -9.26 -9.11
CA LEU A 28 -9.77 -10.44 -8.66
C LEU A 28 -10.47 -10.99 -7.43
N LYS A 29 -10.93 -12.24 -7.49
CA LYS A 29 -11.46 -12.97 -6.32
C LYS A 29 -10.42 -13.95 -5.80
N ASP A 30 -10.43 -14.23 -4.51
CA ASP A 30 -9.71 -15.37 -3.96
C ASP A 30 -10.31 -16.69 -4.45
N PRO A 31 -9.64 -17.83 -4.27
CA PRO A 31 -10.16 -19.13 -4.75
C PRO A 31 -11.48 -19.58 -4.12
N SER A 32 -11.86 -19.08 -2.95
CA SER A 32 -13.16 -19.37 -2.31
C SER A 32 -14.26 -18.40 -2.75
N GLY A 33 -13.88 -17.23 -3.28
CA GLY A 33 -14.79 -16.17 -3.67
C GLY A 33 -15.21 -15.22 -2.54
N LYS A 34 -14.70 -15.38 -1.31
CA LYS A 34 -15.03 -14.54 -0.17
C LYS A 34 -14.41 -13.14 -0.27
N VAL A 35 -13.13 -13.07 -0.65
CA VAL A 35 -12.40 -11.80 -0.81
C VAL A 35 -12.41 -11.38 -2.27
N SER A 36 -12.79 -10.13 -2.51
CA SER A 36 -12.75 -9.51 -3.85
C SER A 36 -11.94 -8.24 -3.84
N VAL A 37 -11.03 -8.11 -4.79
CA VAL A 37 -10.24 -6.90 -5.05
C VAL A 37 -10.69 -6.33 -6.39
N ASN A 38 -11.18 -5.09 -6.38
CA ASN A 38 -11.51 -4.36 -7.59
C ASN A 38 -10.43 -3.33 -7.88
N VAL A 39 -9.89 -3.34 -9.09
CA VAL A 39 -8.86 -2.39 -9.54
C VAL A 39 -9.42 -1.57 -10.69
N THR A 40 -9.59 -0.29 -10.45
CA THR A 40 -10.02 0.70 -11.44
C THR A 40 -8.80 1.38 -12.03
N ILE A 41 -8.71 1.36 -13.36
CA ILE A 41 -7.63 1.99 -14.14
C ILE A 41 -8.28 3.11 -14.96
N SER A 42 -7.96 4.35 -14.61
CA SER A 42 -8.43 5.57 -15.25
C SER A 42 -7.24 6.54 -15.42
N ASN A 43 -7.36 7.79 -15.00
CA ASN A 43 -6.23 8.73 -14.89
C ASN A 43 -5.26 8.34 -13.76
N GLU A 44 -5.73 7.50 -12.85
CA GLU A 44 -4.98 6.94 -11.74
C GLU A 44 -5.38 5.47 -11.53
N ILE A 45 -4.65 4.76 -10.67
CA ILE A 45 -4.99 3.40 -10.25
C ILE A 45 -5.63 3.50 -8.87
N ILE A 46 -6.88 3.00 -8.78
CA ILE A 46 -7.66 2.94 -7.54
C ILE A 46 -7.98 1.47 -7.29
N TYR A 47 -7.86 1.03 -6.04
CA TYR A 47 -8.29 -0.31 -5.64
C TYR A 47 -9.32 -0.24 -4.51
N SER A 48 -10.08 -1.31 -4.36
CA SER A 48 -10.93 -1.56 -3.19
C SER A 48 -10.91 -3.04 -2.84
N VAL A 49 -11.19 -3.37 -1.59
CA VAL A 49 -11.24 -4.75 -1.09
C VAL A 49 -12.56 -4.96 -0.36
N SER A 50 -13.23 -6.05 -0.68
CA SER A 50 -14.43 -6.49 0.02
C SER A 50 -14.28 -7.93 0.51
N HIS A 51 -15.01 -8.29 1.57
CA HIS A 51 -15.13 -9.62 2.10
C HIS A 51 -16.60 -9.98 2.23
N GLU A 52 -17.05 -11.00 1.49
CA GLU A 52 -18.47 -11.44 1.42
C GLU A 52 -19.44 -10.27 1.12
N GLY A 53 -18.99 -9.33 0.28
CA GLY A 53 -19.77 -8.15 -0.11
C GLY A 53 -19.62 -6.93 0.80
N ASP A 54 -19.11 -7.07 2.02
CA ASP A 54 -18.81 -5.95 2.91
C ASP A 54 -17.50 -5.27 2.47
N ILE A 55 -17.52 -3.94 2.35
CA ILE A 55 -16.32 -3.17 1.99
C ILE A 55 -15.40 -3.11 3.20
N MET A 56 -14.19 -3.63 3.06
CA MET A 56 -13.14 -3.57 4.07
C MET A 56 -12.16 -2.42 3.78
N VAL A 57 -11.84 -2.19 2.51
CA VAL A 57 -11.08 -1.02 2.04
C VAL A 57 -11.86 -0.41 0.89
N GLY A 58 -12.24 0.85 1.04
CA GLY A 58 -12.94 1.62 0.02
C GLY A 58 -12.03 2.04 -1.13
N ALA A 59 -12.55 2.81 -2.07
CA ALA A 59 -11.78 3.29 -3.23
C ALA A 59 -10.53 4.05 -2.79
N SER A 60 -9.36 3.46 -3.01
CA SER A 60 -8.06 3.90 -2.49
C SER A 60 -7.05 4.07 -3.61
N PRO A 61 -6.58 5.28 -3.90
CA PRO A 61 -5.57 5.52 -4.93
C PRO A 61 -4.18 5.05 -4.50
N ILE A 62 -3.42 4.55 -5.47
CA ILE A 62 -2.04 4.11 -5.27
C ILE A 62 -1.13 4.60 -6.41
N SER A 63 0.04 5.10 -6.04
CA SER A 63 1.05 5.54 -7.00
C SER A 63 2.45 5.54 -6.38
N MET A 64 3.47 5.68 -7.22
CA MET A 64 4.86 5.83 -6.79
C MET A 64 5.56 6.87 -7.66
N THR A 65 6.11 7.90 -7.04
CA THR A 65 6.83 8.98 -7.71
C THR A 65 8.33 8.70 -7.67
N LEU A 66 8.96 8.78 -8.82
CA LEU A 66 10.41 8.68 -8.98
C LEU A 66 11.04 10.07 -9.00
N ALA A 67 12.29 10.18 -8.62
CA ALA A 67 12.99 11.47 -8.53
C ALA A 67 13.20 12.16 -9.90
N ASP A 68 13.03 11.45 -11.01
CA ASP A 68 13.04 12.01 -12.37
C ASP A 68 11.68 12.59 -12.83
N GLY A 69 10.68 12.58 -11.94
CA GLY A 69 9.32 13.03 -12.21
C GLY A 69 8.40 11.96 -12.81
N THR A 70 8.90 10.76 -13.09
CA THR A 70 8.06 9.63 -13.51
C THR A 70 7.13 9.20 -12.37
N VAL A 71 5.85 8.95 -12.67
CA VAL A 71 4.89 8.47 -11.67
C VAL A 71 4.26 7.16 -12.14
N PHE A 72 4.58 6.06 -11.44
CA PHE A 72 3.87 4.79 -11.62
C PHE A 72 2.45 4.94 -11.04
N GLY A 73 1.44 4.64 -11.84
CA GLY A 73 0.04 4.77 -11.43
C GLY A 73 -0.66 6.06 -11.88
N LYS A 74 0.06 7.04 -12.45
CA LYS A 74 -0.53 8.23 -13.08
C LYS A 74 -0.68 8.00 -14.58
N GLU A 75 -1.85 8.34 -15.15
CA GLU A 75 -2.19 8.10 -16.55
C GLU A 75 -1.78 6.70 -17.04
N PRO A 76 -2.15 5.64 -16.30
CA PRO A 76 -1.62 4.31 -16.49
C PRO A 76 -2.11 3.70 -17.81
N ARG A 77 -1.18 3.24 -18.65
CA ARG A 77 -1.48 2.59 -19.93
C ARG A 77 -1.25 1.09 -19.80
N LEU A 78 -2.34 0.36 -19.51
CA LEU A 78 -2.31 -1.11 -19.36
C LEU A 78 -1.90 -1.79 -20.67
N ARG A 79 -0.86 -2.63 -20.61
CA ARG A 79 -0.37 -3.44 -21.74
C ARG A 79 -0.90 -4.88 -21.69
N LYS A 80 -0.84 -5.50 -20.50
CA LYS A 80 -1.19 -6.91 -20.32
C LYS A 80 -1.81 -7.13 -18.94
N LYS A 81 -2.82 -7.99 -18.90
CA LYS A 81 -3.44 -8.52 -17.70
C LYS A 81 -3.24 -10.03 -17.67
N ARG A 82 -2.84 -10.56 -16.52
CA ARG A 82 -2.74 -12.01 -16.26
C ARG A 82 -3.36 -12.32 -14.91
N ILE A 83 -4.12 -13.40 -14.86
CA ILE A 83 -4.61 -13.98 -13.61
C ILE A 83 -4.10 -15.41 -13.54
N LYS A 84 -3.63 -15.85 -12.39
CA LYS A 84 -3.22 -17.23 -12.13
C LYS A 84 -3.65 -17.64 -10.73
N THR A 85 -3.98 -18.90 -10.57
CA THR A 85 -4.21 -19.54 -9.27
C THR A 85 -2.95 -20.26 -8.83
N ILE A 86 -2.56 -20.06 -7.57
CA ILE A 86 -1.45 -20.77 -6.92
C ILE A 86 -2.04 -21.60 -5.78
N ASN A 87 -1.64 -22.85 -5.71
CA ASN A 87 -1.98 -23.75 -4.61
C ASN A 87 -0.73 -24.59 -4.29
N GLN A 88 -0.03 -24.22 -3.25
CA GLN A 88 1.22 -24.83 -2.83
C GLN A 88 1.32 -24.92 -1.31
N THR A 89 2.33 -25.63 -0.82
CA THR A 89 2.70 -25.63 0.59
C THR A 89 4.06 -25.00 0.74
N ILE A 90 4.21 -24.08 1.67
CA ILE A 90 5.48 -23.47 2.05
C ILE A 90 5.93 -24.01 3.42
N TYR A 91 7.25 -24.09 3.59
CA TYR A 91 7.87 -24.65 4.81
C TYR A 91 8.76 -23.54 5.40
N PRO A 92 8.25 -22.72 6.33
CA PRO A 92 9.04 -21.67 6.95
C PRO A 92 10.17 -22.29 7.79
N PRO A 93 11.39 -21.72 7.74
CA PRO A 93 12.56 -22.33 8.44
C PRO A 93 12.42 -22.28 9.96
N ILE A 94 11.87 -21.22 10.52
CA ILE A 94 11.64 -21.01 11.94
C ILE A 94 10.27 -20.36 12.12
N TYR A 95 9.29 -21.15 12.52
CA TYR A 95 7.94 -20.67 12.75
C TYR A 95 7.14 -21.63 13.63
N LYS A 96 6.01 -21.17 14.19
CA LYS A 96 5.08 -21.99 14.98
C LYS A 96 4.41 -23.13 14.21
N LYS A 97 4.35 -23.02 12.87
CA LYS A 97 3.79 -24.06 11.97
C LYS A 97 4.90 -24.65 11.12
N LYS A 98 4.94 -25.99 11.02
CA LYS A 98 5.89 -26.72 10.16
C LYS A 98 5.61 -26.47 8.68
N SER A 99 4.35 -26.30 8.31
CA SER A 99 3.91 -26.03 6.93
C SER A 99 2.75 -25.08 6.91
N ILE A 100 2.65 -24.30 5.86
CA ILE A 100 1.59 -23.32 5.62
C ILE A 100 1.01 -23.58 4.23
N LYS A 101 -0.32 -23.74 4.13
CA LYS A 101 -1.02 -23.77 2.84
C LYS A 101 -1.02 -22.37 2.24
N ASP A 102 -0.48 -22.25 1.04
CA ASP A 102 -0.40 -21.00 0.30
C ASP A 102 -1.27 -21.10 -0.96
N HIS A 103 -2.54 -20.68 -0.82
CA HIS A 103 -3.56 -20.77 -1.85
C HIS A 103 -4.19 -19.41 -2.13
N TYR A 104 -4.01 -18.90 -3.34
CA TYR A 104 -4.45 -17.55 -3.72
C TYR A 104 -4.63 -17.43 -5.24
N ASN A 105 -5.36 -16.40 -5.64
CA ASN A 105 -5.35 -15.90 -7.00
C ASN A 105 -4.46 -14.65 -7.08
N GLU A 106 -3.64 -14.56 -8.14
CA GLU A 106 -2.74 -13.44 -8.42
C GLU A 106 -3.14 -12.74 -9.71
N LEU A 107 -3.39 -11.44 -9.64
CA LEU A 107 -3.56 -10.54 -10.77
C LEU A 107 -2.27 -9.78 -11.01
N THR A 108 -1.69 -9.90 -12.20
CA THR A 108 -0.57 -9.06 -12.65
C THR A 108 -1.07 -8.12 -13.74
N LEU A 109 -0.84 -6.83 -13.54
CA LEU A 109 -1.12 -5.75 -14.48
C LEU A 109 0.20 -5.15 -14.94
N ASP A 110 0.55 -5.34 -16.22
CA ASP A 110 1.77 -4.75 -16.81
C ASP A 110 1.42 -3.45 -17.52
N PHE A 111 2.14 -2.38 -17.22
CA PHE A 111 1.92 -1.05 -17.78
C PHE A 111 3.04 -0.61 -18.73
N LYS A 112 2.74 0.35 -19.62
CA LYS A 112 3.80 1.14 -20.27
C LYS A 112 4.52 1.96 -19.20
N GLY A 113 5.81 2.28 -19.43
CA GLY A 113 6.61 2.98 -18.42
C GLY A 113 7.45 2.06 -17.55
N GLY A 114 7.48 0.74 -17.84
CA GLY A 114 8.42 -0.19 -17.24
C GLY A 114 8.08 -0.61 -15.81
N TYR A 115 6.79 -0.71 -15.49
CA TYR A 115 6.34 -1.22 -14.19
C TYR A 115 5.16 -2.16 -14.31
N SER A 116 4.96 -2.94 -13.28
CA SER A 116 3.80 -3.80 -13.09
C SER A 116 3.20 -3.59 -11.69
N LEU A 117 1.93 -3.90 -11.54
CA LEU A 117 1.24 -3.95 -10.26
C LEU A 117 0.71 -5.36 -10.06
N ILE A 118 0.99 -5.95 -8.90
CA ILE A 118 0.57 -7.30 -8.57
C ILE A 118 -0.38 -7.23 -7.38
N PHE A 119 -1.55 -7.85 -7.52
CA PHE A 119 -2.48 -8.11 -6.43
C PHE A 119 -2.57 -9.61 -6.16
N ARG A 120 -2.68 -9.99 -4.90
CA ARG A 120 -3.03 -11.33 -4.45
C ARG A 120 -4.27 -11.28 -3.59
N ALA A 121 -5.20 -12.17 -3.85
CA ALA A 121 -6.39 -12.38 -3.04
C ALA A 121 -6.33 -13.77 -2.42
N TYR A 122 -6.39 -13.80 -1.10
CA TYR A 122 -6.44 -14.96 -0.23
C TYR A 122 -7.82 -15.02 0.45
N GLU A 123 -8.22 -16.16 0.96
CA GLU A 123 -9.45 -16.29 1.76
C GLU A 123 -9.45 -15.40 3.02
N ASP A 124 -8.25 -15.14 3.57
CA ASP A 124 -7.98 -14.38 4.78
C ASP A 124 -7.40 -12.98 4.50
N GLY A 125 -7.58 -12.42 3.27
CA GLY A 125 -7.20 -11.06 2.96
C GLY A 125 -6.64 -10.83 1.56
N ALA A 126 -6.05 -9.65 1.35
CA ALA A 126 -5.47 -9.24 0.10
C ALA A 126 -4.12 -8.54 0.30
N ALA A 127 -3.32 -8.50 -0.75
CA ALA A 127 -2.09 -7.73 -0.75
C ALA A 127 -1.80 -7.18 -2.15
N TYR A 128 -1.09 -6.03 -2.22
CA TYR A 128 -0.56 -5.52 -3.48
C TYR A 128 0.88 -5.07 -3.34
N ARG A 129 1.59 -5.04 -4.48
CA ARG A 129 2.90 -4.38 -4.60
C ARG A 129 3.16 -3.87 -6.00
N PHE A 130 3.97 -2.83 -6.10
CA PHE A 130 4.59 -2.44 -7.35
C PHE A 130 5.79 -3.34 -7.67
N VAL A 131 6.08 -3.48 -8.96
CA VAL A 131 7.29 -4.13 -9.48
C VAL A 131 7.86 -3.24 -10.57
N SER A 132 9.10 -2.80 -10.41
CA SER A 132 9.84 -2.11 -11.45
C SER A 132 10.46 -3.12 -12.43
N ASN A 133 10.35 -2.84 -13.71
CA ASN A 133 11.02 -3.54 -14.80
C ASN A 133 12.04 -2.62 -15.51
N LEU A 134 12.41 -1.49 -14.88
CA LEU A 134 13.45 -0.59 -15.40
C LEU A 134 14.80 -1.30 -15.40
N LYS A 135 15.67 -0.93 -16.34
CA LYS A 135 17.00 -1.56 -16.48
C LYS A 135 18.08 -0.89 -15.64
N LYS A 136 17.88 0.40 -15.31
CA LYS A 136 18.87 1.22 -14.61
C LYS A 136 18.42 1.48 -13.17
N PRO A 137 19.35 1.66 -12.22
CA PRO A 137 19.03 2.13 -10.89
C PRO A 137 18.28 3.48 -10.93
N PHE A 138 17.43 3.72 -9.96
CA PHE A 138 16.66 4.94 -9.83
C PHE A 138 16.37 5.26 -8.36
N LEU A 139 15.86 6.46 -8.11
CA LEU A 139 15.47 6.93 -6.79
C LEU A 139 13.94 7.01 -6.72
N VAL A 140 13.37 6.53 -5.63
CA VAL A 140 11.95 6.70 -5.30
C VAL A 140 11.82 7.91 -4.40
N GLU A 141 11.10 8.94 -4.86
CA GLU A 141 10.82 10.15 -4.09
C GLU A 141 9.74 9.90 -3.06
N SER A 142 8.62 9.27 -3.47
CA SER A 142 7.48 9.01 -2.59
C SER A 142 6.63 7.84 -3.08
N GLU A 143 5.87 7.25 -2.16
CA GLU A 143 4.84 6.25 -2.43
C GLU A 143 3.50 6.72 -1.85
N GLN A 144 2.46 6.69 -2.66
CA GLN A 144 1.09 6.87 -2.23
C GLN A 144 0.47 5.48 -1.98
N ALA A 145 0.35 5.11 -0.72
CA ALA A 145 -0.32 3.89 -0.27
C ALA A 145 -1.53 4.30 0.59
N VAL A 146 -2.73 4.30 0.01
CA VAL A 146 -3.96 4.75 0.68
C VAL A 146 -4.81 3.55 1.07
N PHE A 147 -5.46 3.64 2.23
CA PHE A 147 -6.39 2.67 2.78
C PHE A 147 -7.63 3.42 3.29
N ASN A 148 -8.58 3.70 2.40
CA ASN A 148 -9.84 4.33 2.78
C ASN A 148 -10.72 3.31 3.50
N LEU A 149 -11.21 3.69 4.68
CA LEU A 149 -11.98 2.82 5.56
C LEU A 149 -13.44 3.28 5.57
N PRO A 150 -14.40 2.36 5.50
CA PRO A 150 -15.81 2.73 5.62
C PRO A 150 -16.17 3.12 7.06
N ASP A 151 -17.16 3.98 7.21
CA ASP A 151 -17.93 4.19 8.43
C ASP A 151 -17.14 4.62 9.69
N ASN A 152 -16.01 5.32 9.54
CA ASN A 152 -15.20 5.79 10.68
C ASN A 152 -14.96 4.70 11.74
N PRO A 153 -14.29 3.59 11.41
CA PRO A 153 -14.18 2.44 12.28
C PRO A 153 -13.37 2.75 13.55
N LYS A 154 -13.57 1.95 14.58
CA LYS A 154 -12.62 1.89 15.68
C LYS A 154 -11.32 1.24 15.22
N ILE A 155 -10.22 1.75 15.72
CA ILE A 155 -8.88 1.29 15.40
C ILE A 155 -8.11 0.89 16.65
N PHE A 156 -7.29 -0.15 16.54
CA PHE A 156 -6.25 -0.48 17.49
C PHE A 156 -4.92 -0.08 16.84
N ALA A 157 -4.35 1.01 17.32
CA ALA A 157 -3.13 1.56 16.77
C ALA A 157 -2.22 2.10 17.88
N ALA A 158 -0.93 2.09 17.65
CA ALA A 158 0.03 2.64 18.58
C ALA A 158 0.96 3.63 17.89
N THR A 159 1.31 4.69 18.63
CA THR A 159 2.29 5.69 18.17
C THR A 159 3.67 5.31 18.66
N PRO A 160 4.74 5.70 17.97
CA PRO A 160 6.09 5.62 18.51
C PRO A 160 6.16 6.36 19.84
N LYS A 161 6.79 5.73 20.86
CA LYS A 161 6.95 6.30 22.17
C LYS A 161 8.09 7.32 22.17
N GLY A 162 7.77 8.61 22.16
CA GLY A 162 8.73 9.70 22.27
C GLY A 162 8.35 10.63 23.41
N ARG A 163 9.33 11.20 24.10
CA ARG A 163 9.12 12.39 24.92
C ARG A 163 8.73 13.50 23.96
N GLN A 164 7.64 14.22 24.24
CA GLN A 164 7.13 15.32 23.42
C GLN A 164 7.65 15.28 21.98
N VAL A 165 6.88 14.73 21.10
CA VAL A 165 7.32 14.50 19.72
C VAL A 165 7.20 15.82 18.98
N ASP A 166 8.20 16.67 19.14
CA ASP A 166 8.33 17.87 18.33
C ASP A 166 8.65 17.42 16.89
N GLY A 167 7.62 17.38 16.09
CA GLY A 167 7.70 17.09 14.67
C GLY A 167 7.73 15.60 14.27
N LYS A 168 7.47 15.38 13.00
CA LYS A 168 7.35 14.07 12.36
C LYS A 168 8.65 13.26 12.42
N GLU A 169 9.80 13.92 12.29
CA GLU A 169 11.11 13.28 12.26
C GLU A 169 11.39 12.42 13.50
N ASN A 170 11.07 12.95 14.68
CA ASN A 170 11.29 12.23 15.94
C ASN A 170 10.46 10.95 16.05
N GLN A 171 9.35 10.84 15.35
CA GLN A 171 8.51 9.64 15.36
C GLN A 171 9.18 8.46 14.64
N TYR A 172 10.02 8.70 13.66
CA TYR A 172 10.77 7.66 12.97
C TYR A 172 11.89 7.03 13.80
N HIS A 173 12.36 7.72 14.85
CA HIS A 173 13.50 7.29 15.67
C HIS A 173 13.13 6.86 17.09
N SER A 174 11.86 6.89 17.44
CA SER A 174 11.40 6.57 18.77
C SER A 174 11.24 5.07 18.98
N SER A 175 11.09 4.66 20.26
CA SER A 175 10.73 3.28 20.57
C SER A 175 9.33 2.95 20.09
N PHE A 176 9.18 1.75 19.54
CA PHE A 176 7.88 1.18 19.13
C PHE A 176 7.20 0.38 20.24
N GLN A 177 7.71 0.46 21.48
CA GLN A 177 7.10 -0.15 22.66
C GLN A 177 6.12 0.82 23.30
N ASN A 178 4.89 0.84 22.82
CA ASN A 178 3.84 1.70 23.35
C ASN A 178 2.52 0.94 23.46
N THR A 179 1.61 1.42 24.31
CA THR A 179 0.27 0.85 24.46
C THR A 179 -0.55 1.16 23.21
N TYR A 180 -1.25 0.17 22.71
CA TYR A 180 -2.24 0.36 21.66
C TYR A 180 -3.43 1.13 22.21
N GLN A 181 -3.90 2.09 21.44
CA GLN A 181 -5.11 2.86 21.71
C GLN A 181 -6.26 2.24 20.93
N HIS A 182 -7.43 2.17 21.56
CA HIS A 182 -8.67 1.72 20.94
C HIS A 182 -9.63 2.90 20.88
N VAL A 183 -9.62 3.60 19.75
CA VAL A 183 -10.38 4.85 19.51
C VAL A 183 -11.01 4.81 18.12
N SER A 184 -11.98 5.68 17.84
CA SER A 184 -12.44 5.85 16.47
C SER A 184 -11.35 6.53 15.61
N LEU A 185 -11.37 6.26 14.30
CA LEU A 185 -10.41 6.84 13.37
C LEU A 185 -10.39 8.38 13.45
N ALA A 186 -11.56 9.02 13.58
CA ALA A 186 -11.68 10.47 13.69
C ALA A 186 -11.13 11.05 15.01
N GLU A 187 -11.05 10.24 16.07
CA GLU A 187 -10.46 10.64 17.37
C GLU A 187 -8.94 10.48 17.42
N TRP A 188 -8.33 9.83 16.42
CA TRP A 188 -6.89 9.68 16.35
C TRP A 188 -6.19 11.03 16.19
N ASP A 189 -5.14 11.25 16.96
CA ASP A 189 -4.30 12.45 16.84
C ASP A 189 -3.59 12.48 15.47
N LYS A 190 -4.05 13.34 14.56
CA LYS A 190 -3.53 13.47 13.19
C LYS A 190 -2.08 13.93 13.10
N SER A 191 -1.50 14.44 14.17
CA SER A 191 -0.08 14.77 14.26
C SER A 191 0.79 13.55 14.50
N ARG A 192 0.17 12.41 14.88
CA ARG A 192 0.85 11.18 15.24
C ARG A 192 0.86 10.18 14.10
N LEU A 193 2.01 9.50 13.96
CA LEU A 193 2.12 8.33 13.11
C LEU A 193 1.71 7.08 13.90
N ALA A 194 1.01 6.16 13.24
CA ALA A 194 0.83 4.81 13.75
C ALA A 194 1.89 3.90 13.14
N PHE A 195 2.55 3.08 13.96
CA PHE A 195 3.40 2.01 13.43
C PHE A 195 2.59 0.74 13.16
N LEU A 196 3.06 -0.08 12.25
CA LEU A 196 2.41 -1.34 11.89
C LEU A 196 2.64 -2.45 12.94
N PRO A 197 1.68 -3.39 13.09
CA PRO A 197 0.40 -3.45 12.40
C PRO A 197 -0.66 -2.51 13.00
N VAL A 198 -1.64 -2.09 12.18
CA VAL A 198 -2.82 -1.37 12.63
C VAL A 198 -4.04 -2.23 12.37
N LEU A 199 -4.88 -2.42 13.38
CA LEU A 199 -6.13 -3.18 13.29
C LEU A 199 -7.30 -2.22 13.26
N THR A 200 -8.32 -2.52 12.44
CA THR A 200 -9.58 -1.78 12.39
C THR A 200 -10.75 -2.73 12.58
N GLU A 201 -11.80 -2.25 13.24
CA GLU A 201 -13.07 -2.96 13.37
C GLU A 201 -13.97 -2.61 12.20
N GLY A 202 -14.33 -3.61 11.40
CA GLY A 202 -15.25 -3.48 10.28
C GLY A 202 -16.68 -3.81 10.65
N LYS A 203 -17.54 -3.76 9.64
CA LYS A 203 -18.94 -4.13 9.76
C LYS A 203 -19.10 -5.60 10.16
N GLY A 204 -20.08 -5.89 11.02
CA GLY A 204 -20.39 -7.26 11.45
C GLY A 204 -19.33 -7.90 12.36
N GLY A 205 -18.45 -7.11 12.98
CA GLY A 205 -17.38 -7.62 13.84
C GLY A 205 -16.12 -8.06 13.09
N LYS A 206 -16.13 -8.04 11.76
CA LYS A 206 -14.94 -8.34 10.92
C LYS A 206 -13.79 -7.41 11.28
N LYS A 207 -12.57 -7.91 11.20
CA LYS A 207 -11.36 -7.13 11.45
C LYS A 207 -10.55 -6.98 10.17
N LEU A 208 -9.96 -5.80 9.99
CA LEU A 208 -8.96 -5.53 8.95
C LEU A 208 -7.66 -5.15 9.63
N CYS A 209 -6.61 -5.95 9.42
CA CYS A 209 -5.26 -5.64 9.89
C CYS A 209 -4.39 -5.17 8.73
N ILE A 210 -3.93 -3.92 8.80
CA ILE A 210 -3.03 -3.33 7.80
C ILE A 210 -1.59 -3.55 8.27
N THR A 211 -0.78 -4.16 7.40
CA THR A 211 0.65 -4.40 7.64
C THR A 211 1.43 -4.43 6.33
N GLU A 212 2.68 -4.85 6.37
CA GLU A 212 3.54 -5.03 5.20
C GLU A 212 4.32 -6.33 5.28
N ALA A 213 4.82 -6.80 4.14
CA ALA A 213 5.64 -8.00 4.05
C ALA A 213 6.72 -7.84 2.98
N ASP A 214 7.76 -8.67 3.05
CA ASP A 214 8.89 -8.67 2.11
C ASP A 214 9.61 -7.30 2.08
N LEU A 215 9.83 -6.72 3.26
CA LEU A 215 10.47 -5.41 3.44
C LEU A 215 11.98 -5.53 3.28
N LEU A 216 12.45 -5.40 2.02
CA LEU A 216 13.87 -5.47 1.66
C LEU A 216 14.31 -4.18 0.99
N ASN A 217 15.36 -3.54 1.51
CA ASN A 217 15.98 -2.33 0.94
C ASN A 217 14.99 -1.18 0.65
N TYR A 218 13.97 -1.04 1.52
CA TYR A 218 12.94 -0.02 1.42
C TYR A 218 12.55 0.45 2.82
N PRO A 219 12.13 1.71 3.03
CA PRO A 219 11.69 2.15 4.35
C PRO A 219 10.41 1.44 4.79
N GLY A 220 10.33 1.11 6.07
CA GLY A 220 9.10 0.61 6.69
C GLY A 220 7.99 1.66 6.62
N MET A 221 6.77 1.20 6.39
CA MET A 221 5.59 2.05 6.31
C MET A 221 5.07 2.40 7.71
N PHE A 222 4.85 3.68 7.95
CA PHE A 222 3.98 4.19 8.99
C PHE A 222 2.63 4.54 8.37
N LEU A 223 1.60 4.64 9.20
CA LEU A 223 0.29 5.10 8.78
C LEU A 223 -0.05 6.44 9.43
N LYS A 224 -0.60 7.33 8.64
CA LYS A 224 -1.13 8.62 9.07
C LYS A 224 -2.60 8.72 8.67
N VAL A 225 -3.44 9.25 9.56
CA VAL A 225 -4.86 9.47 9.26
C VAL A 225 -4.99 10.59 8.23
N SER A 226 -5.83 10.40 7.23
CA SER A 226 -6.13 11.40 6.21
C SER A 226 -6.79 12.65 6.83
N SER A 227 -6.61 13.81 6.20
CA SER A 227 -7.18 15.06 6.70
C SER A 227 -8.71 15.06 6.70
N ASP A 228 -9.33 14.26 5.85
CA ASP A 228 -10.78 14.11 5.71
C ASP A 228 -11.35 12.92 6.50
N ASP A 229 -10.55 12.30 7.37
CA ASP A 229 -10.93 11.15 8.23
C ASP A 229 -11.45 9.92 7.48
N LYS A 230 -11.14 9.79 6.19
CA LYS A 230 -11.59 8.65 5.39
C LYS A 230 -10.75 7.39 5.57
N GLY A 231 -9.56 7.49 6.13
CA GLY A 231 -8.69 6.32 6.28
C GLY A 231 -7.26 6.67 6.60
N PHE A 232 -6.38 5.76 6.24
CA PHE A 232 -4.95 5.91 6.40
C PHE A 232 -4.24 6.11 5.07
N TYR A 233 -3.12 6.80 5.11
CA TYR A 233 -2.14 6.80 4.05
C TYR A 233 -0.75 6.46 4.59
N GLY A 234 0.05 5.80 3.74
CA GLY A 234 1.41 5.43 4.04
C GLY A 234 2.32 6.64 4.20
N ASP A 235 3.14 6.63 5.22
CA ASP A 235 4.14 7.63 5.51
C ASP A 235 5.50 6.95 5.64
N PHE A 236 6.51 7.48 4.97
CA PHE A 236 7.82 6.86 4.85
C PHE A 236 8.92 7.82 5.27
N ALA A 237 9.86 7.33 6.08
CA ALA A 237 11.05 8.09 6.40
C ALA A 237 11.91 8.25 5.14
N ALA A 238 12.30 9.49 4.81
CA ALA A 238 13.22 9.72 3.72
C ALA A 238 14.61 9.11 4.02
N TYR A 239 15.37 8.81 2.96
CA TYR A 239 16.65 8.12 3.06
C TYR A 239 17.64 8.91 3.93
N PRO A 240 18.33 8.28 4.89
CA PRO A 240 19.28 8.98 5.74
C PRO A 240 20.49 9.46 4.94
N LYS A 241 20.86 10.74 5.10
CA LYS A 241 22.04 11.34 4.48
C LYS A 241 23.19 11.38 5.48
N ASP A 242 23.04 12.12 6.57
CA ASP A 242 24.05 12.23 7.61
C ASP A 242 23.56 11.50 8.86
N VAL A 243 24.36 10.57 9.35
CA VAL A 243 24.09 9.78 10.55
C VAL A 243 25.22 9.96 11.55
N SER A 244 24.91 10.36 12.76
CA SER A 244 25.85 10.32 13.89
C SER A 244 25.57 9.09 14.75
N VAL A 245 26.65 8.60 15.39
CA VAL A 245 26.52 7.53 16.38
C VAL A 245 26.61 8.15 17.77
N GLU A 246 25.55 8.00 18.53
CA GLU A 246 25.43 8.53 19.90
C GLU A 246 25.30 7.39 20.91
N VAL A 247 25.40 7.75 22.19
CA VAL A 247 25.22 6.81 23.32
C VAL A 247 26.09 5.56 23.19
N ARG A 248 27.41 5.73 23.45
CA ARG A 248 28.42 4.65 23.48
C ARG A 248 28.43 3.76 22.19
N GLY A 249 28.15 4.34 21.05
CA GLY A 249 28.13 3.60 19.79
C GLY A 249 26.88 2.76 19.51
N LEU A 250 25.87 2.84 20.36
CA LEU A 250 24.68 1.97 20.28
C LEU A 250 23.47 2.61 19.57
N LYS A 251 23.48 3.94 19.36
CA LYS A 251 22.35 4.65 18.77
C LYS A 251 22.79 5.46 17.55
N GLY A 252 22.34 5.06 16.37
CA GLY A 252 22.41 5.89 15.17
C GLY A 252 21.32 6.98 15.21
N VAL A 253 21.73 8.24 14.99
CA VAL A 253 20.80 9.38 14.90
C VAL A 253 20.94 10.00 13.51
N VAL A 254 19.85 10.02 12.75
CA VAL A 254 19.82 10.68 11.44
C VAL A 254 19.76 12.18 11.67
N LYS A 255 20.74 12.92 11.17
CA LYS A 255 20.84 14.38 11.28
C LYS A 255 20.17 15.07 10.10
N THR A 256 20.41 14.55 8.90
CA THR A 256 19.80 15.06 7.66
C THR A 256 19.34 13.91 6.77
N ARG A 257 18.40 14.21 5.88
CA ARG A 257 17.83 13.22 4.96
C ARG A 257 17.97 13.68 3.52
N GLU A 258 17.97 12.71 2.62
CA GLU A 258 17.89 12.93 1.18
C GLU A 258 16.45 13.29 0.76
N PRO A 259 16.23 13.90 -0.42
CA PRO A 259 14.90 14.21 -0.93
C PRO A 259 14.18 13.00 -1.56
N TYR A 260 14.57 11.78 -1.20
CA TYR A 260 13.97 10.54 -1.68
C TYR A 260 13.91 9.51 -0.54
N ILE A 261 13.02 8.51 -0.68
CA ILE A 261 12.80 7.49 0.35
C ILE A 261 13.62 6.21 0.11
N ALA A 262 13.98 5.90 -1.15
CA ALA A 262 14.75 4.71 -1.46
C ALA A 262 15.65 4.87 -2.70
N LYS A 263 16.80 4.17 -2.68
CA LYS A 263 17.63 3.86 -3.84
C LYS A 263 17.29 2.45 -4.30
N VAL A 264 16.97 2.28 -5.57
CA VAL A 264 16.45 1.02 -6.10
C VAL A 264 17.27 0.57 -7.28
N GLU A 265 17.71 -0.68 -7.25
CA GLU A 265 18.30 -1.36 -8.40
C GLU A 265 17.21 -1.63 -9.43
N GLY A 266 17.38 -1.23 -10.67
CA GLY A 266 16.40 -1.19 -11.76
C GLY A 266 15.21 -2.17 -11.65
N LYS A 267 15.43 -3.48 -11.87
CA LYS A 267 14.39 -4.49 -11.73
C LYS A 267 14.22 -4.90 -10.27
N THR A 268 13.15 -4.43 -9.64
CA THR A 268 12.90 -4.62 -8.20
C THR A 268 11.42 -4.86 -7.93
N ALA A 269 11.13 -5.79 -7.01
CA ALA A 269 9.81 -5.93 -6.41
C ALA A 269 9.79 -5.15 -5.08
N PHE A 270 8.84 -4.24 -4.94
CA PHE A 270 8.65 -3.45 -3.73
C PHE A 270 7.95 -4.26 -2.63
N PRO A 271 7.98 -3.81 -1.37
CA PRO A 271 7.26 -4.50 -0.29
C PRO A 271 5.77 -4.65 -0.58
N TRP A 272 5.19 -5.70 -0.05
CA TRP A 272 3.75 -5.89 -0.09
C TRP A 272 3.04 -4.98 0.91
N ARG A 273 1.97 -4.34 0.47
CA ARG A 273 0.97 -3.70 1.31
C ARG A 273 -0.12 -4.73 1.59
N VAL A 274 -0.26 -5.10 2.85
CA VAL A 274 -1.00 -6.30 3.28
C VAL A 274 -2.23 -5.90 4.06
N MET A 275 -3.35 -6.50 3.71
CA MET A 275 -4.67 -6.32 4.31
C MET A 275 -5.16 -7.71 4.76
N VAL A 276 -4.92 -8.06 6.02
CA VAL A 276 -5.47 -9.29 6.62
C VAL A 276 -6.91 -9.03 7.02
N ILE A 277 -7.81 -9.95 6.68
CA ILE A 277 -9.21 -9.85 7.03
C ILE A 277 -9.58 -11.10 7.82
N THR A 278 -10.23 -10.91 8.97
CA THR A 278 -10.72 -12.02 9.80
C THR A 278 -12.14 -11.75 10.28
N GLU A 279 -12.90 -12.82 10.48
CA GLU A 279 -14.24 -12.75 11.05
C GLU A 279 -14.18 -12.85 12.58
N GLU A 280 -13.23 -13.64 13.09
CA GLU A 280 -13.02 -13.87 14.52
C GLU A 280 -11.66 -13.32 14.98
N ASP A 281 -11.60 -12.79 16.19
CA ASP A 281 -10.35 -12.26 16.78
C ASP A 281 -9.26 -13.32 16.92
N ALA A 282 -9.65 -14.58 17.17
CA ALA A 282 -8.72 -15.70 17.28
C ALA A 282 -7.94 -15.99 15.98
N ASP A 283 -8.53 -15.68 14.83
CA ASP A 283 -7.92 -15.95 13.53
C ASP A 283 -6.71 -15.03 13.26
N LEU A 284 -6.66 -13.84 13.89
CA LEU A 284 -5.51 -12.96 13.81
C LEU A 284 -4.24 -13.63 14.36
N LEU A 285 -4.36 -14.39 15.46
CA LEU A 285 -3.22 -15.11 16.08
C LEU A 285 -2.69 -16.23 15.17
N CYS A 286 -3.56 -16.76 14.31
CA CYS A 286 -3.25 -17.89 13.43
C CYS A 286 -2.96 -17.46 11.99
N ASN A 287 -3.04 -16.17 11.67
CA ASN A 287 -2.83 -15.66 10.32
C ASN A 287 -1.36 -15.78 9.88
N ASP A 288 -1.17 -16.24 8.65
CA ASP A 288 0.15 -16.54 8.08
C ASP A 288 0.47 -15.67 6.84
N MET A 289 -0.32 -14.63 6.53
CA MET A 289 -0.17 -13.89 5.27
C MET A 289 1.22 -13.30 5.08
N VAL A 290 1.87 -12.81 6.14
CA VAL A 290 3.23 -12.26 6.05
C VAL A 290 4.22 -13.34 5.58
N TYR A 291 4.09 -14.58 6.07
CA TYR A 291 4.92 -15.72 5.63
C TYR A 291 4.60 -16.16 4.20
N LYS A 292 3.32 -16.17 3.81
CA LYS A 292 2.88 -16.50 2.44
C LYS A 292 3.44 -15.48 1.40
N LEU A 293 3.66 -14.23 1.82
CA LEU A 293 4.13 -13.14 0.98
C LEU A 293 5.65 -12.94 1.01
N ALA A 294 6.34 -13.52 2.00
CA ALA A 294 7.79 -13.38 2.14
C ALA A 294 8.54 -14.02 0.95
N ALA A 295 9.63 -13.39 0.55
CA ALA A 295 10.50 -13.92 -0.50
C ALA A 295 11.17 -15.23 -0.08
N LYS A 296 11.32 -16.16 -1.02
CA LYS A 296 11.97 -17.47 -0.78
C LYS A 296 13.43 -17.39 -0.33
N HIS A 297 14.07 -16.24 -0.45
CA HIS A 297 15.51 -16.04 -0.14
C HIS A 297 15.88 -16.34 1.31
N VAL A 298 14.94 -16.15 2.27
CA VAL A 298 15.22 -16.45 3.69
C VAL A 298 15.46 -17.95 3.91
N ALA A 299 14.87 -18.82 3.09
CA ALA A 299 15.04 -20.27 3.22
C ALA A 299 16.43 -20.78 2.73
N GLU A 300 17.08 -20.04 1.83
CA GLU A 300 18.42 -20.45 1.30
C GLU A 300 19.56 -20.03 2.21
N VAL A 301 19.46 -18.90 2.89
CA VAL A 301 20.49 -18.42 3.83
C VAL A 301 20.65 -19.35 5.05
N THR A 302 19.60 -20.06 5.44
CA THR A 302 19.64 -20.99 6.58
C THR A 302 20.15 -22.38 6.22
N LYS A 303 20.18 -22.76 4.94
CA LYS A 303 20.74 -24.05 4.50
C LYS A 303 22.27 -24.12 4.52
N ASN A 304 22.94 -22.97 4.54
CA ASN A 304 24.41 -22.86 4.47
C ASN A 304 25.06 -22.41 5.79
N LYS A 305 24.39 -22.52 6.93
CA LYS A 305 25.04 -22.35 8.24
C LYS A 305 25.43 -23.72 8.78
N PRO A 306 26.72 -23.90 9.12
CA PRO A 306 27.22 -25.16 9.70
C PRO A 306 26.60 -25.49 11.04
#